data_43448fbb263ca4849a893b45cdd4dca0
#
_entry.id   43448fbb263ca4849a893b45cdd4dca0
#
_cell.length_a   1.000
_cell.length_b   1.000
_cell.length_c   1.000
_cell.angle_alpha   90.00
_cell.angle_beta   90.00
_cell.angle_gamma   90.00
#
_symmetry.space_group_name_H-M   'P 1'
#
loop_
_entity.id
_entity.type
_entity.pdbx_description
1 polymer ?
#
loop_
_entity_poly.entity_id
_entity_poly.type
_entity_poly.pdbx_seq_one_letter_code
_entity_poly.pdbx_strand_id
1 'polypeptide(L)'
;MPYIGPMLICHGDIPIKRGNPRESMAKVINDGKMWISRGASIAIFPEGTRSKDGESHRFKGGAFALAKEAGVEILPVVLDGTTKIFKPKSFFFNWRNVLTVKVLPPISVEHIAETETSVLAQEVHAVMAEALAQVRKQ
;
A
#
# COMPACT_ATOMS: atom_id res chain seq x y z
N MET A 1 20.16 9.59 -2.94
CA MET A 1 20.94 8.92 -1.88
C MET A 1 21.56 7.66 -2.47
N PRO A 2 22.86 7.58 -2.64
CA PRO A 2 23.51 6.50 -3.40
C PRO A 2 23.46 5.12 -2.71
N TYR A 3 23.23 5.06 -1.41
CA TYR A 3 23.27 3.80 -0.65
C TYR A 3 21.92 3.12 -0.44
N ILE A 4 20.80 3.87 -0.47
CA ILE A 4 19.46 3.33 -0.19
C ILE A 4 18.95 2.47 -1.33
N GLY A 5 19.20 2.84 -2.59
CA GLY A 5 18.73 2.09 -3.74
C GLY A 5 19.23 0.64 -3.78
N PRO A 6 20.55 0.39 -3.71
CA PRO A 6 21.09 -0.97 -3.64
C PRO A 6 20.57 -1.77 -2.43
N MET A 7 20.44 -1.13 -1.27
CA MET A 7 19.92 -1.79 -0.07
C MET A 7 18.47 -2.26 -0.24
N LEU A 8 17.61 -1.44 -0.84
CA LEU A 8 16.22 -1.81 -1.12
C LEU A 8 16.13 -2.98 -2.11
N ILE A 9 16.99 -3.00 -3.14
CA ILE A 9 17.06 -4.12 -4.09
C ILE A 9 17.48 -5.41 -3.38
N CYS A 10 18.48 -5.36 -2.51
CA CYS A 10 18.93 -6.53 -1.71
C CYS A 10 17.83 -7.00 -0.75
N HIS A 11 16.96 -6.11 -0.30
CA HIS A 11 15.82 -6.44 0.58
C HIS A 11 14.63 -7.05 -0.18
N GLY A 12 14.64 -7.04 -1.52
CA GLY A 12 13.56 -7.58 -2.34
C GLY A 12 12.51 -6.55 -2.75
N ASP A 13 12.75 -5.25 -2.50
CA ASP A 13 11.83 -4.21 -2.94
C ASP A 13 11.77 -4.12 -4.46
N ILE A 14 10.57 -3.88 -5.01
CA ILE A 14 10.35 -3.72 -6.44
C ILE A 14 10.65 -2.28 -6.85
N PRO A 15 11.75 -2.01 -7.60
CA PRO A 15 12.10 -0.66 -7.99
C PRO A 15 11.16 -0.14 -9.07
N ILE A 16 10.51 1.00 -8.82
CA ILE A 16 9.57 1.65 -9.74
C ILE A 16 10.19 2.94 -10.31
N LYS A 17 10.20 3.08 -11.63
CA LYS A 17 10.60 4.32 -12.30
C LYS A 17 9.44 5.33 -12.28
N ARG A 18 9.64 6.48 -11.64
CA ARG A 18 8.68 7.59 -11.72
C ARG A 18 8.78 8.24 -13.10
N GLY A 19 7.69 8.26 -13.85
CA GLY A 19 7.65 8.89 -15.18
C GLY A 19 6.97 8.06 -16.26
N ASN A 20 6.93 6.73 -16.11
CA ASN A 20 6.17 5.86 -17.01
C ASN A 20 5.21 4.95 -16.20
N PRO A 21 3.95 5.37 -16.01
CA PRO A 21 2.99 4.60 -15.21
C PRO A 21 2.71 3.20 -15.75
N ARG A 22 2.67 3.02 -17.07
CA ARG A 22 2.39 1.72 -17.70
C ARG A 22 3.54 0.73 -17.48
N GLU A 23 4.77 1.16 -17.70
CA GLU A 23 5.97 0.34 -17.48
C GLU A 23 6.11 -0.03 -16.00
N SER A 24 5.87 0.95 -15.11
CA SER A 24 5.90 0.74 -13.66
C SER A 24 4.85 -0.27 -13.22
N MET A 25 3.64 -0.20 -13.78
CA MET A 25 2.55 -1.14 -13.48
C MET A 25 2.91 -2.55 -13.94
N ALA A 26 3.36 -2.72 -15.20
CA ALA A 26 3.76 -4.02 -15.72
C ALA A 26 4.88 -4.65 -14.88
N LYS A 27 5.85 -3.83 -14.44
CA LYS A 27 6.93 -4.30 -13.57
C LYS A 27 6.41 -4.74 -12.20
N VAL A 28 5.54 -3.97 -11.56
CA VAL A 28 4.94 -4.34 -10.26
C VAL A 28 4.19 -5.66 -10.37
N ILE A 29 3.43 -5.86 -11.46
CA ILE A 29 2.68 -7.10 -11.67
C ILE A 29 3.64 -8.29 -11.88
N ASN A 30 4.62 -8.16 -12.77
CA ASN A 30 5.53 -9.26 -13.10
C ASN A 30 6.42 -9.65 -11.91
N ASP A 31 7.10 -8.67 -11.30
CA ASP A 31 7.99 -8.92 -10.17
C ASP A 31 7.18 -9.35 -8.93
N GLY A 32 5.99 -8.77 -8.72
CA GLY A 32 5.09 -9.13 -7.63
C GLY A 32 4.60 -10.57 -7.74
N LYS A 33 4.15 -10.99 -8.92
CA LYS A 33 3.75 -12.40 -9.17
C LYS A 33 4.90 -13.38 -8.91
N MET A 34 6.11 -13.02 -9.32
CA MET A 34 7.30 -13.82 -9.06
C MET A 34 7.56 -13.98 -7.55
N TRP A 35 7.47 -12.91 -6.77
CA TRP A 35 7.66 -12.99 -5.33
C TRP A 35 6.54 -13.76 -4.63
N ILE A 36 5.28 -13.53 -5.03
CA ILE A 36 4.12 -14.26 -4.51
C ILE A 36 4.25 -15.77 -4.78
N SER A 37 4.66 -16.17 -5.98
CA SER A 37 4.87 -17.59 -6.32
C SER A 37 5.98 -18.26 -5.50
N ARG A 38 6.87 -17.47 -4.90
CA ARG A 38 7.90 -17.93 -3.96
C ARG A 38 7.46 -17.90 -2.50
N GLY A 39 6.18 -17.63 -2.22
CA GLY A 39 5.60 -17.58 -0.88
C GLY A 39 5.78 -16.25 -0.15
N ALA A 40 6.23 -15.19 -0.83
CA ALA A 40 6.35 -13.87 -0.22
C ALA A 40 5.00 -13.12 -0.24
N SER A 41 4.75 -12.31 0.79
CA SER A 41 3.69 -11.32 0.79
C SER A 41 4.21 -9.98 0.28
N ILE A 42 3.37 -9.23 -0.45
CA ILE A 42 3.72 -7.93 -1.01
C ILE A 42 2.98 -6.82 -0.25
N ALA A 43 3.72 -5.91 0.37
CA ALA A 43 3.16 -4.71 0.98
C ALA A 43 3.14 -3.56 -0.06
N ILE A 44 1.96 -2.99 -0.29
CA ILE A 44 1.77 -1.88 -1.23
C ILE A 44 1.01 -0.75 -0.55
N PHE A 45 1.48 0.48 -0.75
CA PHE A 45 0.75 1.69 -0.40
C PHE A 45 -0.02 2.17 -1.64
N PRO A 46 -1.35 1.94 -1.72
CA PRO A 46 -2.10 2.13 -2.96
C PRO A 46 -2.26 3.62 -3.35
N GLU A 47 -2.08 4.53 -2.43
CA GLU A 47 -2.04 5.98 -2.72
C GLU A 47 -0.83 6.38 -3.58
N GLY A 48 0.29 5.63 -3.47
CA GLY A 48 1.53 5.87 -4.21
C GLY A 48 2.32 7.11 -3.77
N THR A 49 1.80 7.89 -2.82
CA THR A 49 2.46 9.03 -2.18
C THR A 49 2.13 9.07 -0.70
N ARG A 50 2.98 9.73 0.09
CA ARG A 50 2.65 9.98 1.49
C ARG A 50 1.56 11.05 1.58
N SER A 51 0.54 10.82 2.41
CA SER A 51 -0.44 11.85 2.75
C SER A 51 0.26 13.05 3.41
N LYS A 52 -0.12 14.26 3.00
CA LYS A 52 0.41 15.51 3.56
C LYS A 52 -0.50 16.08 4.65
N ASP A 53 -1.77 15.79 4.56
CA ASP A 53 -2.86 16.24 5.42
C ASP A 53 -3.30 15.17 6.44
N GLY A 54 -2.77 13.96 6.29
CA GLY A 54 -3.15 12.81 7.12
C GLY A 54 -4.44 12.13 6.67
N GLU A 55 -5.06 12.59 5.58
CA GLU A 55 -6.27 11.97 5.05
C GLU A 55 -5.93 10.87 4.03
N SER A 56 -6.87 9.94 3.86
CA SER A 56 -6.75 8.89 2.86
C SER A 56 -7.15 9.44 1.49
N HIS A 57 -6.27 9.30 0.52
CA HIS A 57 -6.49 9.75 -0.85
C HIS A 57 -6.86 8.58 -1.76
N ARG A 58 -7.30 8.91 -2.99
CA ARG A 58 -7.69 7.92 -4.00
C ARG A 58 -6.62 6.84 -4.21
N PHE A 59 -7.04 5.58 -4.19
CA PHE A 59 -6.18 4.43 -4.46
C PHE A 59 -5.94 4.24 -5.96
N LYS A 60 -4.70 3.87 -6.29
CA LYS A 60 -4.28 3.51 -7.64
C LYS A 60 -4.55 2.03 -7.88
N GLY A 61 -4.99 1.69 -9.09
CA GLY A 61 -5.37 0.33 -9.44
C GLY A 61 -4.27 -0.74 -9.41
N GLY A 62 -2.98 -0.35 -9.27
CA GLY A 62 -1.86 -1.27 -9.39
C GLY A 62 -1.83 -2.42 -8.39
N ALA A 63 -2.13 -2.15 -7.13
CA ALA A 63 -2.18 -3.17 -6.09
C ALA A 63 -3.29 -4.19 -6.37
N PHE A 64 -4.44 -3.71 -6.80
CA PHE A 64 -5.63 -4.51 -7.08
C PHE A 64 -5.47 -5.35 -8.36
N ALA A 65 -4.85 -4.79 -9.39
CA ALA A 65 -4.49 -5.51 -10.60
C ALA A 65 -3.49 -6.65 -10.30
N LEU A 66 -2.48 -6.39 -9.45
CA LEU A 66 -1.55 -7.44 -9.04
C LEU A 66 -2.26 -8.57 -8.30
N ALA A 67 -3.12 -8.26 -7.32
CA ALA A 67 -3.86 -9.26 -6.56
C ALA A 67 -4.74 -10.12 -7.47
N LYS A 68 -5.48 -9.47 -8.39
CA LYS A 68 -6.32 -10.14 -9.38
C LYS A 68 -5.53 -11.08 -10.29
N GLU A 69 -4.41 -10.62 -10.84
CA GLU A 69 -3.57 -11.42 -11.73
C GLU A 69 -2.77 -12.53 -11.03
N ALA A 70 -2.43 -12.32 -9.77
CA ALA A 70 -1.74 -13.32 -8.95
C ALA A 70 -2.69 -14.32 -8.30
N GLY A 71 -4.01 -14.05 -8.27
CA GLY A 71 -5.01 -14.91 -7.64
C GLY A 71 -4.82 -15.00 -6.13
N VAL A 72 -4.54 -13.88 -5.46
CA VAL A 72 -4.28 -13.82 -4.01
C VAL A 72 -5.22 -12.84 -3.31
N GLU A 73 -5.46 -13.08 -2.03
CA GLU A 73 -6.24 -12.20 -1.17
C GLU A 73 -5.58 -10.84 -0.95
N ILE A 74 -6.39 -9.83 -0.66
CA ILE A 74 -5.93 -8.53 -0.20
C ILE A 74 -6.22 -8.42 1.30
N LEU A 75 -5.19 -8.12 2.09
CA LEU A 75 -5.31 -7.82 3.51
C LEU A 75 -5.19 -6.29 3.71
N PRO A 76 -6.30 -5.56 3.93
CA PRO A 76 -6.23 -4.12 4.16
C PRO A 76 -5.69 -3.82 5.56
N VAL A 77 -4.71 -2.90 5.63
CA VAL A 77 -4.09 -2.47 6.89
C VAL A 77 -4.09 -0.95 6.97
N VAL A 78 -4.71 -0.42 8.00
CA VAL A 78 -4.77 1.03 8.28
C VAL A 78 -3.68 1.40 9.27
N LEU A 79 -2.91 2.44 8.93
CA LEU A 79 -1.87 3.02 9.77
C LEU A 79 -2.25 4.46 10.12
N ASP A 80 -2.37 4.79 11.40
CA ASP A 80 -2.56 6.18 11.86
C ASP A 80 -1.45 6.61 12.81
N GLY A 81 -1.15 7.93 12.83
CA GLY A 81 -0.10 8.51 13.68
C GLY A 81 1.25 8.71 13.00
N THR A 82 1.47 8.20 11.80
CA THR A 82 2.77 8.32 11.09
C THR A 82 3.18 9.76 10.82
N THR A 83 2.25 10.65 10.52
CA THR A 83 2.49 12.09 10.29
C THR A 83 2.94 12.83 11.55
N LYS A 84 2.57 12.33 12.73
CA LYS A 84 2.99 12.90 14.02
C LYS A 84 4.42 12.50 14.39
N ILE A 85 4.87 11.33 13.91
CA ILE A 85 6.24 10.82 14.14
C ILE A 85 7.22 11.47 13.18
N PHE A 86 6.86 11.56 11.91
CA PHE A 86 7.71 12.08 10.83
C PHE A 86 7.17 13.42 10.33
N LYS A 87 7.56 14.52 10.97
CA LYS A 87 7.24 15.86 10.44
C LYS A 87 8.03 16.11 9.15
N PRO A 88 7.38 16.59 8.07
CA PRO A 88 8.08 16.99 6.85
C PRO A 88 9.18 18.01 7.17
N LYS A 89 10.39 17.79 6.63
CA LYS A 89 11.58 18.66 6.84
C LYS A 89 12.19 18.66 8.24
N SER A 90 11.79 17.78 9.16
CA SER A 90 12.43 17.63 10.46
C SER A 90 13.35 16.41 10.46
N PHE A 91 14.58 16.56 10.98
CA PHE A 91 15.49 15.46 11.29
C PHE A 91 15.20 14.81 12.65
N PHE A 92 14.30 15.39 13.45
CA PHE A 92 13.97 14.90 14.77
C PHE A 92 12.73 14.02 14.72
N PHE A 93 12.87 12.80 15.26
CA PHE A 93 11.78 11.87 15.47
C PHE A 93 11.07 12.20 16.77
N ASN A 94 9.74 12.27 16.75
CA ASN A 94 8.98 12.42 17.97
C ASN A 94 8.61 11.02 18.52
N TRP A 95 9.41 10.52 19.43
CA TRP A 95 9.28 9.18 20.03
C TRP A 95 8.05 9.01 20.94
N ARG A 96 7.36 10.10 21.29
CA ARG A 96 6.21 10.09 22.22
C ARG A 96 4.85 9.96 21.52
N ASN A 97 4.81 9.66 20.24
CA ASN A 97 3.55 9.49 19.52
C ASN A 97 3.16 8.03 19.40
N VAL A 98 1.85 7.77 19.52
CA VAL A 98 1.27 6.46 19.32
C VAL A 98 1.08 6.23 17.81
N LEU A 99 1.55 5.08 17.34
CA LEU A 99 1.25 4.54 16.03
C LEU A 99 0.17 3.47 16.20
N THR A 100 -0.97 3.68 15.57
CA THR A 100 -2.06 2.71 15.58
C THR A 100 -2.05 1.92 14.28
N VAL A 101 -2.07 0.59 14.41
CA VAL A 101 -2.19 -0.34 13.28
C VAL A 101 -3.50 -1.10 13.43
N LYS A 102 -4.39 -1.00 12.44
CA LYS A 102 -5.65 -1.76 12.41
C LYS A 102 -5.66 -2.65 11.18
N VAL A 103 -5.71 -3.96 11.41
CA VAL A 103 -5.85 -4.96 10.36
C VAL A 103 -7.34 -5.21 10.15
N LEU A 104 -7.79 -5.18 8.90
CA LEU A 104 -9.18 -5.43 8.51
C LEU A 104 -9.34 -6.86 7.99
N PRO A 105 -10.58 -7.37 7.87
CA PRO A 105 -10.82 -8.67 7.27
C PRO A 105 -10.24 -8.76 5.85
N PRO A 106 -9.67 -9.92 5.46
CA PRO A 106 -9.16 -10.11 4.12
C PRO A 106 -10.29 -10.08 3.09
N ILE A 107 -9.96 -9.59 1.90
CA ILE A 107 -10.84 -9.62 0.73
C ILE A 107 -10.51 -10.88 -0.04
N SER A 108 -11.53 -11.72 -0.26
CA SER A 108 -11.34 -13.03 -0.87
C SER A 108 -10.96 -12.96 -2.35
N VAL A 109 -10.30 -14.00 -2.82
CA VAL A 109 -9.88 -14.14 -4.22
C VAL A 109 -11.08 -14.10 -5.17
N GLU A 110 -12.20 -14.71 -4.78
CA GLU A 110 -13.43 -14.76 -5.57
C GLU A 110 -13.97 -13.34 -5.80
N HIS A 111 -14.10 -12.53 -4.74
CA HIS A 111 -14.57 -11.15 -4.84
C HIS A 111 -13.63 -10.30 -5.71
N ILE A 112 -12.31 -10.49 -5.57
CA ILE A 112 -11.30 -9.80 -6.37
C ILE A 112 -11.41 -10.19 -7.85
N ALA A 113 -11.65 -11.47 -8.16
CA ALA A 113 -11.75 -11.96 -9.52
C ALA A 113 -13.01 -11.43 -10.24
N GLU A 114 -14.14 -11.34 -9.54
CA GLU A 114 -15.43 -10.91 -10.08
C GLU A 114 -15.55 -9.39 -10.21
N THR A 115 -14.85 -8.65 -9.35
CA THR A 115 -14.95 -7.18 -9.29
C THR A 115 -13.98 -6.49 -10.26
N GLU A 116 -14.45 -5.44 -10.92
CA GLU A 116 -13.60 -4.61 -11.77
C GLU A 116 -12.58 -3.85 -10.90
N THR A 117 -11.32 -3.76 -11.37
CA THR A 117 -10.19 -3.22 -10.58
C THR A 117 -10.43 -1.80 -10.05
N SER A 118 -11.11 -0.96 -10.80
CA SER A 118 -11.41 0.42 -10.38
C SER A 118 -12.49 0.47 -9.31
N VAL A 119 -13.48 -0.41 -9.38
CA VAL A 119 -14.55 -0.57 -8.38
C VAL A 119 -13.96 -1.13 -7.09
N LEU A 120 -13.18 -2.20 -7.19
CA LEU A 120 -12.48 -2.80 -6.05
C LEU A 120 -11.61 -1.78 -5.30
N ALA A 121 -10.89 -0.92 -6.04
CA ALA A 121 -10.08 0.15 -5.44
C ALA A 121 -10.93 1.16 -4.66
N GLN A 122 -12.14 1.48 -5.14
CA GLN A 122 -13.07 2.37 -4.44
C GLN A 122 -13.67 1.72 -3.20
N GLU A 123 -14.09 0.46 -3.29
CA GLU A 123 -14.64 -0.30 -2.17
C GLU A 123 -13.62 -0.41 -1.02
N VAL A 124 -12.39 -0.83 -1.34
CA VAL A 124 -11.33 -0.95 -0.35
C VAL A 124 -10.95 0.41 0.26
N HIS A 125 -10.92 1.45 -0.55
CA HIS A 125 -10.68 2.81 -0.06
C HIS A 125 -11.78 3.24 0.93
N ALA A 126 -13.06 3.01 0.62
CA ALA A 126 -14.18 3.37 1.49
C ALA A 126 -14.10 2.64 2.85
N VAL A 127 -13.86 1.33 2.83
CA VAL A 127 -13.71 0.51 4.05
C VAL A 127 -12.52 0.97 4.90
N MET A 128 -11.37 1.26 4.27
CA MET A 128 -10.18 1.73 4.98
C MET A 128 -10.36 3.15 5.53
N ALA A 129 -11.02 4.04 4.81
CA ALA A 129 -11.33 5.40 5.27
C ALA A 129 -12.27 5.39 6.48
N GLU A 130 -13.30 4.55 6.46
CA GLU A 130 -14.19 4.35 7.62
C GLU A 130 -13.41 3.82 8.82
N ALA A 131 -12.58 2.80 8.62
CA ALA A 131 -11.76 2.22 9.68
C ALA A 131 -10.77 3.24 10.27
N LEU A 132 -10.18 4.12 9.45
CA LEU A 132 -9.32 5.23 9.88
C LEU A 132 -10.11 6.23 10.74
N ALA A 133 -11.33 6.59 10.32
CA ALA A 133 -12.20 7.49 11.09
C ALA A 133 -12.57 6.89 12.45
N GLN A 134 -12.79 5.58 12.54
CA GLN A 134 -13.06 4.89 13.81
C GLN A 134 -11.83 4.89 14.73
N VAL A 135 -10.63 4.64 14.22
CA VAL A 135 -9.37 4.67 14.99
C VAL A 135 -9.12 6.05 15.58
N ARG A 136 -9.45 7.12 14.87
CA ARG A 136 -9.24 8.51 15.33
C ARG A 136 -10.25 9.00 16.37
N LYS A 137 -11.35 8.28 16.56
CA LYS A 137 -12.36 8.59 17.59
C LYS A 137 -12.06 7.94 18.94
N GLN A 138 -11.11 7.02 18.99
CA GLN A 138 -10.62 6.35 20.20
C GLN A 138 -9.51 7.15 20.86
#